data_5fe14c99d5097425e06b02ebad81fa2e
#
_entry.id   5fe14c99d5097425e06b02ebad81fa2e
#
_cell.length_a   1.000
_cell.length_b   1.000
_cell.length_c   1.000
_cell.angle_alpha   90.00
_cell.angle_beta   90.00
_cell.angle_gamma   90.00
#
_symmetry.space_group_name_H-M   'P 1'
#
loop_
_entity.id
_entity.type
_entity.pdbx_description
1 polymer ?
#
loop_
_entity_poly.entity_id
_entity_poly.type
_entity_poly.pdbx_seq_one_letter_code
_entity_poly.pdbx_strand_id
1 'polypeptide(L)'
;DFFTGMFDTSLGEGQIVTGVRFPVPERADYQKFVQPASRFALVGVFVAKYADGVRVAVTGASESGVFRWSEAEAALSANFSADAVPAAPGPEGMIGDIHGSPDYRAHLIAVMTKRAVAAAA
;
A
#
# COMPACT_ATOMS: atom_id res chain seq x y z
N ASP A 1 -3.01 -7.96 -9.09
CA ASP A 1 -3.53 -8.78 -10.22
C ASP A 1 -5.03 -9.10 -10.11
N PHE A 2 -5.61 -9.11 -8.88
CA PHE A 2 -7.05 -9.34 -8.71
C PHE A 2 -7.88 -8.07 -8.98
N PHE A 3 -7.40 -6.92 -8.52
CA PHE A 3 -8.04 -5.62 -8.78
C PHE A 3 -7.53 -5.08 -10.13
N THR A 4 -8.44 -4.81 -11.06
CA THR A 4 -8.16 -4.40 -12.43
C THR A 4 -8.45 -2.93 -12.69
N GLY A 5 -9.09 -2.26 -11.74
CA GLY A 5 -9.43 -0.84 -11.79
C GLY A 5 -10.24 -0.40 -10.57
N MET A 6 -10.70 0.83 -10.59
CA MET A 6 -11.57 1.35 -9.53
C MET A 6 -12.93 0.61 -9.59
N PHE A 7 -13.27 -0.08 -8.48
CA PHE A 7 -14.47 -0.92 -8.36
C PHE A 7 -14.53 -2.09 -9.36
N ASP A 8 -13.38 -2.52 -9.92
CA ASP A 8 -13.31 -3.60 -10.87
C ASP A 8 -12.33 -4.69 -10.44
N THR A 9 -12.61 -5.93 -10.84
CA THR A 9 -11.81 -7.11 -10.48
C THR A 9 -11.67 -8.05 -11.67
N SER A 10 -10.76 -9.01 -11.58
CA SER A 10 -10.55 -10.06 -12.57
C SER A 10 -11.67 -11.14 -12.61
N LEU A 11 -12.72 -11.01 -11.81
CA LEU A 11 -13.85 -11.94 -11.82
C LEU A 11 -14.68 -11.77 -13.11
N GLY A 12 -14.93 -12.88 -13.79
CA GLY A 12 -15.87 -12.95 -14.89
C GLY A 12 -17.33 -13.13 -14.43
N GLU A 13 -18.27 -12.96 -15.36
CA GLU A 13 -19.68 -13.19 -15.08
C GLU A 13 -19.94 -14.60 -14.53
N GLY A 14 -20.73 -14.70 -13.46
CA GLY A 14 -21.04 -15.96 -12.79
C GLY A 14 -19.92 -16.54 -11.92
N GLN A 15 -18.78 -15.88 -11.78
CA GLN A 15 -17.69 -16.30 -10.91
C GLN A 15 -17.85 -15.75 -9.49
N ILE A 16 -17.41 -16.54 -8.50
CA ILE A 16 -17.36 -16.16 -7.09
C ILE A 16 -15.99 -16.49 -6.50
N VAL A 17 -15.54 -15.69 -5.54
CA VAL A 17 -14.33 -16.00 -4.75
C VAL A 17 -14.66 -17.13 -3.78
N THR A 18 -14.01 -18.26 -3.91
CA THR A 18 -14.21 -19.45 -3.03
C THR A 18 -13.20 -19.49 -1.89
N GLY A 19 -12.10 -18.77 -1.98
CA GLY A 19 -11.10 -18.72 -0.92
C GLY A 19 -9.98 -17.76 -1.25
N VAL A 20 -9.28 -17.31 -0.20
CA VAL A 20 -8.08 -16.48 -0.29
C VAL A 20 -6.99 -17.15 0.55
N ARG A 21 -5.77 -17.23 0.00
CA ARG A 21 -4.62 -17.81 0.70
C ARG A 21 -3.57 -16.74 0.93
N PHE A 22 -3.18 -16.56 2.18
CA PHE A 22 -2.12 -15.65 2.58
C PHE A 22 -0.93 -16.46 3.11
N PRO A 23 0.30 -16.29 2.55
CA PRO A 23 1.49 -16.77 3.22
C PRO A 23 1.68 -16.00 4.53
N VAL A 24 2.19 -16.66 5.56
CA VAL A 24 2.49 -16.01 6.84
C VAL A 24 3.82 -15.24 6.69
N PRO A 25 3.86 -13.92 6.89
CA PRO A 25 5.09 -13.14 6.82
C PRO A 25 5.96 -13.37 8.08
N GLU A 26 7.28 -13.13 7.96
CA GLU A 26 8.20 -13.07 9.09
C GLU A 26 7.91 -11.86 9.97
N ARG A 27 7.60 -10.74 9.34
CA ARG A 27 7.23 -9.46 9.95
C ARG A 27 6.20 -8.77 9.10
N ALA A 28 5.23 -8.12 9.70
CA ALA A 28 4.27 -7.29 8.97
C ALA A 28 3.65 -6.24 9.87
N ASP A 29 3.26 -5.13 9.24
CA ASP A 29 2.45 -4.10 9.91
C ASP A 29 1.61 -3.33 8.89
N TYR A 30 0.49 -2.78 9.34
CA TYR A 30 -0.39 -1.92 8.56
C TYR A 30 -0.53 -0.56 9.23
N GLN A 31 -0.14 0.49 8.52
CA GLN A 31 -0.32 1.87 8.94
C GLN A 31 -1.27 2.60 8.01
N LYS A 32 -2.13 3.45 8.57
CA LYS A 32 -3.01 4.31 7.78
C LYS A 32 -3.07 5.73 8.30
N PHE A 33 -3.16 6.68 7.39
CA PHE A 33 -3.55 8.04 7.71
C PHE A 33 -5.07 8.13 7.69
N VAL A 34 -5.64 8.39 8.86
CA VAL A 34 -7.09 8.26 9.11
C VAL A 34 -7.81 9.56 8.80
N GLN A 35 -8.87 9.49 8.03
CA GLN A 35 -9.84 10.59 7.93
C GLN A 35 -10.53 10.84 9.27
N PRO A 36 -10.51 12.06 9.81
CA PRO A 36 -11.07 12.34 11.14
C PRO A 36 -12.52 11.92 11.32
N ALA A 37 -13.38 12.19 10.34
CA ALA A 37 -14.81 11.95 10.43
C ALA A 37 -15.20 10.47 10.22
N SER A 38 -14.73 9.87 9.15
CA SER A 38 -15.13 8.51 8.73
C SER A 38 -14.19 7.41 9.21
N ARG A 39 -13.00 7.76 9.66
CA ARG A 39 -11.88 6.87 9.96
C ARG A 39 -11.40 6.03 8.75
N PHE A 40 -11.85 6.38 7.57
CA PHE A 40 -11.39 5.80 6.33
C PHE A 40 -9.90 6.10 6.10
N ALA A 41 -9.18 5.19 5.46
CA ALA A 41 -7.77 5.43 5.14
C ALA A 41 -7.67 6.42 3.98
N LEU A 42 -7.18 7.64 4.23
CA LEU A 42 -6.77 8.56 3.17
C LEU A 42 -5.62 7.95 2.36
N VAL A 43 -4.66 7.38 3.07
CA VAL A 43 -3.60 6.50 2.55
C VAL A 43 -3.39 5.40 3.57
N GLY A 44 -3.39 4.15 3.13
CA GLY A 44 -3.04 2.99 3.93
C GLY A 44 -1.88 2.23 3.30
N VAL A 45 -0.93 1.76 4.10
CA VAL A 45 0.21 0.98 3.63
C VAL A 45 0.34 -0.28 4.48
N PHE A 46 0.38 -1.42 3.81
CA PHE A 46 0.71 -2.70 4.40
C PHE A 46 2.10 -3.13 3.94
N VAL A 47 2.99 -3.37 4.90
CA VAL A 47 4.33 -3.90 4.66
C VAL A 47 4.40 -5.30 5.21
N ALA A 48 4.90 -6.24 4.42
CA ALA A 48 5.11 -7.62 4.83
C ALA A 48 6.46 -8.15 4.34
N LYS A 49 7.28 -8.65 5.27
CA LYS A 49 8.56 -9.29 4.97
C LYS A 49 8.38 -10.80 4.95
N TYR A 50 8.82 -11.43 3.88
CA TYR A 50 8.89 -12.87 3.69
C TYR A 50 10.32 -13.31 3.44
N ALA A 51 10.57 -14.62 3.44
CA ALA A 51 11.89 -15.18 3.12
C ALA A 51 12.38 -14.83 1.70
N ASP A 52 11.46 -14.62 0.75
CA ASP A 52 11.73 -14.30 -0.65
C ASP A 52 11.74 -12.80 -0.97
N GLY A 53 11.53 -11.93 0.03
CA GLY A 53 11.54 -10.48 -0.13
C GLY A 53 10.40 -9.76 0.59
N VAL A 54 10.28 -8.47 0.32
CA VAL A 54 9.28 -7.59 0.95
C VAL A 54 8.14 -7.28 -0.02
N ARG A 55 6.95 -7.12 0.52
CA ARG A 55 5.75 -6.66 -0.19
C ARG A 55 5.26 -5.36 0.45
N VAL A 56 4.97 -4.36 -0.38
CA VAL A 56 4.42 -3.07 0.05
C VAL A 56 3.16 -2.78 -0.76
N ALA A 57 2.00 -2.91 -0.12
CA ALA A 57 0.72 -2.62 -0.74
C ALA A 57 0.17 -1.28 -0.24
N VAL A 58 -0.27 -0.45 -1.18
CA VAL A 58 -0.80 0.90 -0.92
C VAL A 58 -2.27 0.96 -1.30
N THR A 59 -3.10 1.50 -0.39
CA THR A 59 -4.54 1.72 -0.59
C THR A 59 -4.90 3.19 -0.39
N GLY A 60 -6.02 3.62 -0.96
CA GLY A 60 -6.60 4.96 -0.76
C GLY A 60 -5.90 6.09 -1.52
N ALA A 61 -4.73 5.86 -2.11
CA ALA A 61 -3.95 6.91 -2.75
C ALA A 61 -4.16 7.02 -4.27
N SER A 62 -4.29 5.89 -4.98
CA SER A 62 -4.33 5.86 -6.44
C SER A 62 -5.76 5.79 -6.98
N GLU A 63 -5.99 6.47 -8.12
CA GLU A 63 -7.22 6.40 -8.91
C GLU A 63 -7.49 4.98 -9.45
N SER A 64 -6.43 4.19 -9.65
CA SER A 64 -6.53 2.79 -10.09
C SER A 64 -6.81 1.79 -8.96
N GLY A 65 -6.96 2.26 -7.71
CA GLY A 65 -7.19 1.39 -6.55
C GLY A 65 -5.90 0.97 -5.84
N VAL A 66 -5.89 -0.25 -5.29
CA VAL A 66 -4.71 -0.78 -4.58
C VAL A 66 -3.57 -1.09 -5.54
N PHE A 67 -2.35 -0.74 -5.16
CA PHE A 67 -1.16 -1.04 -5.96
C PHE A 67 0.03 -1.48 -5.10
N ARG A 68 1.03 -2.07 -5.75
CA ARG A 68 2.31 -2.45 -5.15
C ARG A 68 3.36 -1.37 -5.43
N TRP A 69 4.06 -0.91 -4.37
CA TRP A 69 5.15 0.04 -4.54
C TRP A 69 6.49 -0.70 -4.71
N SER A 70 6.79 -1.05 -5.97
CA SER A 70 7.92 -1.90 -6.35
C SER A 70 9.29 -1.35 -5.95
N GLU A 71 9.49 -0.03 -6.01
CA GLU A 71 10.75 0.60 -5.60
C GLU A 71 11.01 0.42 -4.10
N ALA A 72 9.97 0.57 -3.28
CA ALA A 72 10.08 0.32 -1.84
C ALA A 72 10.29 -1.17 -1.54
N GLU A 73 9.65 -2.06 -2.28
CA GLU A 73 9.85 -3.51 -2.15
C GLU A 73 11.29 -3.91 -2.43
N ALA A 74 11.89 -3.39 -3.50
CA ALA A 74 13.28 -3.66 -3.85
C ALA A 74 14.25 -3.13 -2.78
N ALA A 75 14.07 -1.88 -2.34
CA ALA A 75 14.91 -1.27 -1.32
C ALA A 75 14.81 -2.00 0.03
N LEU A 76 13.58 -2.31 0.48
CA LEU A 76 13.34 -2.98 1.75
C LEU A 76 13.72 -4.46 1.73
N SER A 77 13.70 -5.12 0.57
CA SER A 77 14.22 -6.49 0.42
C SER A 77 15.74 -6.54 0.58
N ALA A 78 16.44 -5.50 0.15
CA ALA A 78 17.88 -5.37 0.35
C ALA A 78 18.24 -4.99 1.81
N ASN A 79 17.47 -4.07 2.41
CA ASN A 79 17.67 -3.61 3.78
C ASN A 79 16.32 -3.27 4.42
N PHE A 80 15.83 -4.13 5.33
CA PHE A 80 14.56 -3.91 6.01
C PHE A 80 14.71 -2.90 7.15
N SER A 81 14.76 -1.61 6.80
CA SER A 81 14.82 -0.51 7.76
C SER A 81 14.00 0.69 7.27
N ALA A 82 13.51 1.52 8.18
CA ALA A 82 12.78 2.74 7.84
C ALA A 82 13.62 3.74 7.03
N ASP A 83 14.94 3.75 7.21
CA ASP A 83 15.86 4.62 6.49
C ASP A 83 16.09 4.17 5.04
N ALA A 84 15.81 2.90 4.73
CA ALA A 84 15.90 2.37 3.38
C ALA A 84 14.67 2.66 2.52
N VAL A 85 13.57 3.18 3.11
CA VAL A 85 12.38 3.57 2.35
C VAL A 85 12.74 4.70 1.39
N PRO A 86 12.49 4.54 0.07
CA PRO A 86 12.85 5.53 -0.93
C PRO A 86 12.07 6.84 -0.77
N ALA A 87 12.42 7.84 -1.56
CA ALA A 87 11.62 9.05 -1.69
C ALA A 87 10.18 8.70 -2.09
N ALA A 88 9.23 9.59 -1.75
CA ALA A 88 7.83 9.41 -2.11
C ALA A 88 7.68 9.14 -3.63
N PRO A 89 6.74 8.30 -4.05
CA PRO A 89 6.42 8.14 -5.47
C PRO A 89 5.92 9.47 -6.05
N GLY A 90 5.95 9.60 -7.38
CA GLY A 90 5.37 10.76 -8.06
C GLY A 90 3.86 10.89 -7.80
N PRO A 91 3.28 12.09 -7.97
CA PRO A 91 1.85 12.33 -7.75
C PRO A 91 0.96 11.84 -8.91
N GLU A 92 1.54 11.36 -10.00
CA GLU A 92 0.83 10.94 -11.19
C GLU A 92 -0.11 9.76 -10.88
N GLY A 93 -1.39 9.89 -11.25
CA GLY A 93 -2.42 8.88 -10.97
C GLY A 93 -2.85 8.78 -9.51
N MET A 94 -2.43 9.73 -8.67
CA MET A 94 -2.93 9.83 -7.30
C MET A 94 -4.24 10.62 -7.26
N ILE A 95 -5.13 10.23 -6.34
CA ILE A 95 -6.41 10.89 -6.12
C ILE A 95 -6.19 12.31 -5.60
N GLY A 96 -6.85 13.29 -6.26
CA GLY A 96 -6.95 14.67 -5.79
C GLY A 96 -8.38 15.01 -5.40
N ASP A 97 -8.62 15.36 -4.14
CA ASP A 97 -9.94 15.73 -3.62
C ASP A 97 -9.85 16.77 -2.48
N ILE A 98 -10.99 17.10 -1.87
CA ILE A 98 -11.07 18.04 -0.73
C ILE A 98 -10.28 17.56 0.52
N HIS A 99 -9.85 16.31 0.56
CA HIS A 99 -9.16 15.71 1.70
C HIS A 99 -7.65 15.67 1.53
N GLY A 100 -7.15 15.79 0.30
CA GLY A 100 -5.72 15.80 0.03
C GLY A 100 -5.39 15.91 -1.46
N SER A 101 -4.35 16.67 -1.75
CA SER A 101 -3.78 16.75 -3.10
C SER A 101 -3.05 15.45 -3.47
N PRO A 102 -2.80 15.21 -4.78
CA PRO A 102 -1.97 14.10 -5.24
C PRO A 102 -0.58 14.08 -4.59
N ASP A 103 0.09 15.23 -4.49
CA ASP A 103 1.41 15.36 -3.85
C ASP A 103 1.36 14.98 -2.36
N TYR A 104 0.30 15.39 -1.66
CA TYR A 104 0.14 15.06 -0.24
C TYR A 104 -0.07 13.57 -0.04
N ARG A 105 -0.89 12.92 -0.89
CA ARG A 105 -1.08 11.46 -0.83
C ARG A 105 0.21 10.72 -1.15
N ALA A 106 0.95 11.13 -2.17
CA ALA A 106 2.27 10.58 -2.50
C ALA A 106 3.24 10.69 -1.31
N HIS A 107 3.32 11.86 -0.67
CA HIS A 107 4.11 12.07 0.54
C HIS A 107 3.70 11.12 1.68
N LEU A 108 2.40 10.97 1.92
CA LEU A 108 1.88 10.09 2.97
C LEU A 108 2.24 8.62 2.73
N ILE A 109 2.35 8.15 1.48
CA ILE A 109 2.80 6.78 1.17
C ILE A 109 4.16 6.52 1.81
N ALA A 110 5.13 7.39 1.58
CA ALA A 110 6.47 7.23 2.16
C ALA A 110 6.45 7.29 3.69
N VAL A 111 5.69 8.23 4.28
CA VAL A 111 5.56 8.36 5.74
C VAL A 111 4.93 7.12 6.36
N MET A 112 3.83 6.61 5.80
CA MET A 112 3.16 5.41 6.32
C MET A 112 4.02 4.15 6.14
N THR A 113 4.76 4.05 5.02
CA THR A 113 5.71 2.95 4.80
C THR A 113 6.81 2.94 5.86
N LYS A 114 7.42 4.08 6.15
CA LYS A 114 8.44 4.19 7.22
C LYS A 114 7.88 3.76 8.58
N ARG A 115 6.67 4.19 8.91
CA ARG A 115 6.00 3.82 10.16
C ARG A 115 5.70 2.32 10.22
N ALA A 116 5.20 1.73 9.12
CA ALA A 116 4.92 0.31 9.05
C ALA A 116 6.19 -0.54 9.21
N VAL A 117 7.29 -0.16 8.54
CA VAL A 117 8.59 -0.84 8.70
C VAL A 117 9.12 -0.75 10.13
N ALA A 118 9.00 0.41 10.77
CA ALA A 118 9.44 0.60 12.14
C ALA A 118 8.58 -0.17 13.17
N ALA A 119 7.30 -0.38 12.88
CA ALA A 119 6.35 -1.08 13.76
C ALA A 119 6.28 -2.59 13.49
N ALA A 120 6.76 -3.06 12.33
CA ALA A 120 6.69 -4.47 11.94
C ALA A 120 7.49 -5.37 12.91
N ALA A 121 6.77 -6.21 13.62
CA ALA A 121 7.28 -7.17 14.59
C ALA A 121 7.44 -8.58 13.97
#